data_3a1a79f11b716fe788b87d11fae72aaa
#
_entry.id   3a1a79f11b716fe788b87d11fae72aaa
#
_cell.length_a   1.000
_cell.length_b   1.000
_cell.length_c   1.000
_cell.angle_alpha   90.00
_cell.angle_beta   90.00
_cell.angle_gamma   90.00
#
_symmetry.space_group_name_H-M   'P 1'
#
loop_
_entity.id
_entity.type
_entity.pdbx_description
1 polymer ?
#
loop_
_entity_poly.entity_id
_entity_poly.type
_entity_poly.pdbx_seq_one_letter_code
_entity_poly.pdbx_strand_id
1 'polypeptide(L)'
;MFLEPLKGWTKEQKNAVIASYLGWTLDAFDFFLLIFLVTDVAKEFDISVKAVTIAITLTLAFRPLGAFLFGRLADRYGRKPVMMIDVLLYAGLGALTAASPNLTVFLIIRALFGIAMGGEWGVGASLTMETIPARSRGLVSGLLQAGYPSGLLLASLVYGVLYPVIGWRGMFLVGFAPALLVLYIRQFVHESPGFAPHHAHGDGRTLRVLARHWRLAIYAMIFMMAMNFFSHGTQDLYPTMLKVDHGLDPRLVSTINIIAAIGAILGGLTFGALSQRIGRRRALVTGALLALPVIPLWAFSQSALFLAAGGFVMQFMVQGCWGIIPAHLNELSPREARGTFPGVVYQLGNFLASYNATLQADMTLRLGSYGAALAMVAGVAAIAIAALALTGQEARDVDMAAAKTV
;
A
#
# COMPACT_ATOMS: atom_id res chain seq x y z
N MET A 1 -15.71 -15.47 -17.47
CA MET A 1 -14.28 -15.44 -17.78
C MET A 1 -13.43 -14.67 -16.74
N PHE A 2 -13.82 -13.46 -16.30
CA PHE A 2 -13.05 -12.66 -15.31
C PHE A 2 -13.08 -13.28 -13.90
N LEU A 3 -14.21 -13.86 -13.47
CA LEU A 3 -14.39 -14.48 -12.16
C LEU A 3 -14.09 -15.98 -12.12
N GLU A 4 -13.67 -16.56 -13.22
CA GLU A 4 -13.35 -17.99 -13.32
C GLU A 4 -12.24 -18.43 -12.34
N PRO A 5 -11.20 -17.61 -12.06
CA PRO A 5 -10.20 -17.95 -11.05
C PRO A 5 -10.74 -18.14 -9.63
N LEU A 6 -11.93 -17.61 -9.33
CA LEU A 6 -12.58 -17.71 -8.01
C LEU A 6 -13.46 -18.95 -7.85
N LYS A 7 -13.67 -19.72 -8.93
CA LYS A 7 -14.50 -20.94 -8.87
C LYS A 7 -13.82 -22.02 -8.04
N GLY A 8 -14.61 -22.69 -7.22
CA GLY A 8 -14.14 -23.80 -6.39
C GLY A 8 -13.36 -23.39 -5.12
N TRP A 9 -13.40 -22.13 -4.74
CA TRP A 9 -12.76 -21.67 -3.50
C TRP A 9 -13.45 -22.23 -2.26
N THR A 10 -12.63 -22.69 -1.32
CA THR A 10 -13.09 -23.07 0.01
C THR A 10 -13.51 -21.84 0.81
N LYS A 11 -14.25 -22.07 1.90
CA LYS A 11 -14.60 -21.00 2.85
C LYS A 11 -13.33 -20.37 3.47
N GLU A 12 -12.32 -21.17 3.75
CA GLU A 12 -11.03 -20.74 4.30
C GLU A 12 -10.31 -19.75 3.38
N GLN A 13 -10.26 -20.06 2.08
CA GLN A 13 -9.65 -19.19 1.08
C GLN A 13 -10.37 -17.84 0.98
N LYS A 14 -11.69 -17.86 0.99
CA LYS A 14 -12.49 -16.62 0.99
C LYS A 14 -12.24 -15.80 2.24
N ASN A 15 -12.22 -16.44 3.40
CA ASN A 15 -12.02 -15.76 4.68
C ASN A 15 -10.63 -15.14 4.80
N ALA A 16 -9.58 -15.81 4.32
CA ALA A 16 -8.22 -15.25 4.29
C ALA A 16 -8.15 -13.98 3.41
N VAL A 17 -8.75 -14.01 2.22
CA VAL A 17 -8.78 -12.86 1.32
C VAL A 17 -9.59 -11.70 1.92
N ILE A 18 -10.77 -11.98 2.50
CA ILE A 18 -11.60 -10.96 3.13
C ILE A 18 -10.85 -10.32 4.32
N ALA A 19 -10.22 -11.13 5.17
CA ALA A 19 -9.47 -10.63 6.32
C ALA A 19 -8.31 -9.72 5.90
N SER A 20 -7.51 -10.13 4.92
CA SER A 20 -6.36 -9.34 4.46
C SER A 20 -6.80 -8.08 3.68
N TYR A 21 -7.87 -8.15 2.89
CA TYR A 21 -8.43 -6.97 2.23
C TYR A 21 -8.97 -5.96 3.24
N LEU A 22 -9.75 -6.42 4.23
CA LEU A 22 -10.29 -5.55 5.28
C LEU A 22 -9.17 -5.01 6.18
N GLY A 23 -8.16 -5.82 6.52
CA GLY A 23 -6.99 -5.38 7.28
C GLY A 23 -6.32 -4.19 6.59
N TRP A 24 -5.96 -4.35 5.32
CA TRP A 24 -5.34 -3.29 4.52
C TRP A 24 -6.25 -2.07 4.32
N THR A 25 -7.56 -2.28 4.15
CA THR A 25 -8.54 -1.19 4.04
C THR A 25 -8.64 -0.40 5.34
N LEU A 26 -8.70 -1.08 6.48
CA LEU A 26 -8.86 -0.45 7.78
C LEU A 26 -7.56 0.20 8.27
N ASP A 27 -6.41 -0.37 7.93
CA ASP A 27 -5.10 0.25 8.14
C ASP A 27 -4.99 1.58 7.38
N ALA A 28 -5.35 1.58 6.10
CA ALA A 28 -5.41 2.80 5.30
C ALA A 28 -6.44 3.81 5.84
N PHE A 29 -7.60 3.35 6.29
CA PHE A 29 -8.62 4.18 6.93
C PHE A 29 -8.04 4.96 8.11
N ASP A 30 -7.39 4.29 9.06
CA ASP A 30 -6.79 4.93 10.24
C ASP A 30 -5.68 5.92 9.87
N PHE A 31 -4.88 5.60 8.85
CA PHE A 31 -3.88 6.51 8.33
C PHE A 31 -4.50 7.79 7.75
N PHE A 32 -5.55 7.65 6.95
CA PHE A 32 -6.22 8.80 6.33
C PHE A 32 -6.99 9.65 7.33
N LEU A 33 -7.47 9.08 8.45
CA LEU A 33 -8.08 9.88 9.53
C LEU A 33 -7.11 10.97 10.02
N LEU A 34 -5.83 10.65 10.24
CA LEU A 34 -4.83 11.64 10.62
C LEU A 34 -4.73 12.77 9.58
N ILE A 35 -4.73 12.41 8.29
CA ILE A 35 -4.58 13.41 7.20
C ILE A 35 -5.74 14.41 7.22
N PHE A 36 -6.97 13.96 7.46
CA PHE A 36 -8.14 14.84 7.55
C PHE A 36 -8.12 15.74 8.80
N LEU A 37 -7.47 15.30 9.88
CA LEU A 37 -7.52 15.93 11.20
C LEU A 37 -6.30 16.80 11.53
N VAL A 38 -5.34 16.94 10.60
CA VAL A 38 -4.10 17.70 10.83
C VAL A 38 -4.36 19.12 11.31
N THR A 39 -5.33 19.83 10.71
CA THR A 39 -5.67 21.21 11.05
C THR A 39 -6.31 21.34 12.44
N ASP A 40 -7.12 20.36 12.82
CA ASP A 40 -7.80 20.34 14.11
C ASP A 40 -6.82 20.06 15.24
N VAL A 41 -5.93 19.12 15.03
CA VAL A 41 -4.83 18.82 15.99
C VAL A 41 -3.89 20.02 16.14
N ALA A 42 -3.56 20.72 15.04
CA ALA A 42 -2.74 21.92 15.07
C ALA A 42 -3.40 23.03 15.90
N LYS A 43 -4.71 23.24 15.71
CA LYS A 43 -5.49 24.21 16.46
C LYS A 43 -5.61 23.87 17.95
N GLU A 44 -5.84 22.61 18.27
CA GLU A 44 -5.97 22.15 19.67
C GLU A 44 -4.69 22.34 20.49
N PHE A 45 -3.54 22.06 19.88
CA PHE A 45 -2.23 22.18 20.56
C PHE A 45 -1.58 23.56 20.39
N ASP A 46 -2.27 24.51 19.73
CA ASP A 46 -1.75 25.86 19.41
C ASP A 46 -0.38 25.83 18.72
N ILE A 47 -0.28 25.03 17.66
CA ILE A 47 0.96 24.81 16.90
C ILE A 47 0.72 24.96 15.40
N SER A 48 1.80 25.04 14.63
CA SER A 48 1.70 25.06 13.17
C SER A 48 1.24 23.72 12.60
N VAL A 49 0.49 23.77 11.52
CA VAL A 49 0.12 22.56 10.72
C VAL A 49 1.36 21.75 10.36
N LYS A 50 2.47 22.42 10.02
CA LYS A 50 3.76 21.78 9.74
C LYS A 50 4.27 20.92 10.91
N ALA A 51 4.07 21.33 12.15
CA ALA A 51 4.48 20.55 13.31
C ALA A 51 3.67 19.25 13.44
N VAL A 52 2.38 19.27 13.09
CA VAL A 52 1.54 18.06 13.10
C VAL A 52 1.90 17.12 11.96
N THR A 53 2.31 17.64 10.78
CA THR A 53 2.71 16.77 9.67
C THR A 53 3.93 15.90 9.97
N ILE A 54 4.72 16.26 10.99
CA ILE A 54 5.79 15.38 11.52
C ILE A 54 5.21 14.03 11.96
N ALA A 55 3.99 13.99 12.48
CA ALA A 55 3.34 12.73 12.84
C ALA A 55 3.13 11.79 11.64
N ILE A 56 2.78 12.33 10.47
CA ILE A 56 2.68 11.57 9.22
C ILE A 56 4.06 11.02 8.85
N THR A 57 5.07 11.88 8.87
CA THR A 57 6.47 11.50 8.58
C THR A 57 6.95 10.39 9.51
N LEU A 58 6.71 10.51 10.81
CA LEU A 58 7.10 9.49 11.79
C LEU A 58 6.35 8.18 11.55
N THR A 59 5.04 8.24 11.30
CA THR A 59 4.26 7.05 10.96
C THR A 59 4.89 6.30 9.77
N LEU A 60 5.21 7.00 8.69
CA LEU A 60 5.80 6.39 7.49
C LEU A 60 7.25 5.93 7.73
N ALA A 61 8.06 6.70 8.46
CA ALA A 61 9.47 6.39 8.72
C ALA A 61 9.67 5.13 9.57
N PHE A 62 8.72 4.83 10.47
CA PHE A 62 8.81 3.66 11.35
C PHE A 62 8.19 2.38 10.74
N ARG A 63 7.48 2.47 9.61
CA ARG A 63 6.90 1.29 8.93
C ARG A 63 7.92 0.21 8.54
N PRO A 64 9.14 0.52 8.04
CA PRO A 64 10.13 -0.52 7.75
C PRO A 64 10.52 -1.36 8.97
N LEU A 65 10.62 -0.73 10.14
CA LEU A 65 10.88 -1.43 11.40
C LEU A 65 9.73 -2.39 11.74
N GLY A 66 8.49 -1.93 11.58
CA GLY A 66 7.30 -2.75 11.76
C GLY A 66 7.24 -3.93 10.81
N ALA A 67 7.47 -3.69 9.51
CA ALA A 67 7.50 -4.75 8.50
C ALA A 67 8.54 -5.85 8.83
N PHE A 68 9.72 -5.46 9.31
CA PHE A 68 10.73 -6.41 9.74
C PHE A 68 10.32 -7.17 11.00
N LEU A 69 9.81 -6.47 12.01
CA LEU A 69 9.43 -7.06 13.29
C LEU A 69 8.26 -8.06 13.12
N PHE A 70 7.14 -7.60 12.57
CA PHE A 70 5.94 -8.43 12.40
C PHE A 70 6.13 -9.51 11.32
N GLY A 71 6.86 -9.21 10.25
CA GLY A 71 7.22 -10.21 9.25
C GLY A 71 8.02 -11.36 9.86
N ARG A 72 9.02 -11.07 10.70
CA ARG A 72 9.82 -12.07 11.40
C ARG A 72 8.98 -12.86 12.41
N LEU A 73 8.09 -12.19 13.14
CA LEU A 73 7.15 -12.86 14.02
C LEU A 73 6.23 -13.80 13.23
N ALA A 74 5.75 -13.36 12.06
CA ALA A 74 4.90 -14.17 11.19
C ALA A 74 5.62 -15.40 10.61
N ASP A 75 6.91 -15.27 10.28
CA ASP A 75 7.72 -16.40 9.84
C ASP A 75 7.98 -17.42 10.98
N ARG A 76 7.99 -16.96 12.23
CA ARG A 76 8.25 -17.80 13.41
C ARG A 76 7.00 -18.41 14.03
N TYR A 77 5.94 -17.62 14.17
CA TYR A 77 4.74 -17.99 14.95
C TYR A 77 3.50 -18.22 14.09
N GLY A 78 3.57 -17.96 12.79
CA GLY A 78 2.46 -18.05 11.86
C GLY A 78 1.87 -16.68 11.50
N ARG A 79 1.17 -16.66 10.36
CA ARG A 79 0.62 -15.42 9.80
C ARG A 79 -0.61 -14.96 10.56
N LYS A 80 -1.50 -15.90 10.90
CA LYS A 80 -2.76 -15.62 11.61
C LYS A 80 -2.58 -14.94 12.97
N PRO A 81 -1.81 -15.48 13.94
CA PRO A 81 -1.68 -14.86 15.26
C PRO A 81 -0.98 -13.50 15.19
N VAL A 82 -0.01 -13.36 14.30
CA VAL A 82 0.71 -12.10 14.14
C VAL A 82 -0.19 -11.02 13.51
N MET A 83 -0.99 -11.35 12.51
CA MET A 83 -2.00 -10.45 11.96
C MET A 83 -3.01 -9.98 13.01
N MET A 84 -3.45 -10.88 13.91
CA MET A 84 -4.36 -10.51 15.01
C MET A 84 -3.71 -9.51 15.97
N ILE A 85 -2.46 -9.75 16.36
CA ILE A 85 -1.71 -8.84 17.25
C ILE A 85 -1.49 -7.48 16.59
N ASP A 86 -1.13 -7.50 15.32
CA ASP A 86 -0.85 -6.30 14.54
C ASP A 86 -2.09 -5.40 14.43
N VAL A 87 -3.24 -5.99 14.04
CA VAL A 87 -4.53 -5.28 13.97
C VAL A 87 -4.93 -4.69 15.32
N LEU A 88 -4.77 -5.43 16.42
CA LEU A 88 -5.06 -4.93 17.77
C LEU A 88 -4.16 -3.76 18.15
N LEU A 89 -2.88 -3.84 17.81
CA LEU A 89 -1.90 -2.81 18.14
C LEU A 89 -2.17 -1.52 17.37
N TYR A 90 -2.35 -1.58 16.05
CA TYR A 90 -2.59 -0.34 15.32
C TYR A 90 -3.96 0.27 15.67
N ALA A 91 -5.01 -0.54 15.85
CA ALA A 91 -6.32 -0.04 16.28
C ALA A 91 -6.25 0.60 17.68
N GLY A 92 -5.57 -0.05 18.63
CA GLY A 92 -5.38 0.46 19.98
C GLY A 92 -4.55 1.75 20.02
N LEU A 93 -3.45 1.81 19.27
CA LEU A 93 -2.61 3.00 19.17
C LEU A 93 -3.32 4.14 18.41
N GLY A 94 -4.10 3.80 17.39
CA GLY A 94 -4.99 4.74 16.70
C GLY A 94 -5.94 5.41 17.68
N ALA A 95 -6.70 4.62 18.45
CA ALA A 95 -7.62 5.12 19.47
C ALA A 95 -6.89 5.89 20.60
N LEU A 96 -5.73 5.41 21.05
CA LEU A 96 -4.94 6.07 22.09
C LEU A 96 -4.48 7.47 21.65
N THR A 97 -4.35 7.71 20.36
CA THR A 97 -4.04 9.05 19.80
C THR A 97 -5.08 10.09 20.26
N ALA A 98 -6.36 9.70 20.46
CA ALA A 98 -7.41 10.57 20.97
C ALA A 98 -7.13 11.10 22.40
N ALA A 99 -6.40 10.34 23.21
CA ALA A 99 -6.06 10.69 24.60
C ALA A 99 -4.78 11.52 24.72
N SER A 100 -4.13 11.90 23.62
CA SER A 100 -2.89 12.68 23.64
C SER A 100 -3.09 14.05 24.30
N PRO A 101 -2.36 14.36 25.39
CA PRO A 101 -2.47 15.64 26.09
C PRO A 101 -1.66 16.76 25.43
N ASN A 102 -0.66 16.41 24.62
CA ASN A 102 0.24 17.33 23.95
C ASN A 102 0.87 16.72 22.70
N LEU A 103 1.54 17.55 21.90
CA LEU A 103 2.18 17.13 20.66
C LEU A 103 3.21 16.02 20.86
N THR A 104 4.03 16.06 21.91
CA THR A 104 5.09 15.06 22.12
C THR A 104 4.49 13.65 22.29
N VAL A 105 3.48 13.50 23.14
CA VAL A 105 2.78 12.23 23.33
C VAL A 105 2.09 11.81 22.04
N PHE A 106 1.44 12.74 21.34
CA PHE A 106 0.84 12.50 20.04
C PHE A 106 1.87 11.93 19.04
N LEU A 107 3.03 12.54 18.90
CA LEU A 107 4.10 12.10 18.00
C LEU A 107 4.65 10.72 18.37
N ILE A 108 4.84 10.43 19.66
CA ILE A 108 5.29 9.11 20.14
C ILE A 108 4.28 8.03 19.76
N ILE A 109 2.99 8.27 20.03
CA ILE A 109 1.94 7.32 19.70
C ILE A 109 1.88 7.10 18.19
N ARG A 110 2.01 8.15 17.37
CA ARG A 110 2.02 8.03 15.90
C ARG A 110 3.25 7.30 15.36
N ALA A 111 4.42 7.43 16.02
CA ALA A 111 5.59 6.62 15.67
C ALA A 111 5.37 5.13 15.99
N LEU A 112 4.81 4.80 17.17
CA LEU A 112 4.45 3.43 17.53
C LEU A 112 3.37 2.86 16.61
N PHE A 113 2.37 3.67 16.25
CA PHE A 113 1.36 3.32 15.26
C PHE A 113 2.01 2.97 13.91
N GLY A 114 3.03 3.73 13.48
CA GLY A 114 3.78 3.43 12.27
C GLY A 114 4.49 2.07 12.31
N ILE A 115 5.02 1.67 13.48
CA ILE A 115 5.59 0.32 13.66
C ILE A 115 4.50 -0.74 13.49
N ALA A 116 3.34 -0.60 14.14
CA ALA A 116 2.24 -1.53 14.00
C ALA A 116 1.76 -1.60 12.55
N MET A 117 1.44 -0.47 11.94
CA MET A 117 0.99 -0.36 10.56
C MET A 117 1.97 -0.97 9.53
N GLY A 118 3.27 -1.01 9.85
CA GLY A 118 4.29 -1.55 8.95
C GLY A 118 4.18 -3.04 8.68
N GLY A 119 3.61 -3.81 9.61
CA GLY A 119 3.50 -5.27 9.53
C GLY A 119 2.33 -5.76 8.69
N GLU A 120 1.22 -5.05 8.72
CA GLU A 120 -0.08 -5.50 8.23
C GLU A 120 -0.04 -5.97 6.77
N TRP A 121 0.42 -5.11 5.86
CA TRP A 121 0.42 -5.42 4.42
C TRP A 121 1.24 -6.67 4.08
N GLY A 122 2.42 -6.83 4.67
CA GLY A 122 3.31 -7.97 4.40
C GLY A 122 2.74 -9.29 4.90
N VAL A 123 2.22 -9.29 6.12
CA VAL A 123 1.62 -10.46 6.77
C VAL A 123 0.31 -10.86 6.06
N GLY A 124 -0.57 -9.89 5.78
CA GLY A 124 -1.83 -10.12 5.08
C GLY A 124 -1.63 -10.62 3.65
N ALA A 125 -0.69 -10.02 2.91
CA ALA A 125 -0.35 -10.47 1.55
C ALA A 125 0.20 -11.90 1.57
N SER A 126 1.10 -12.23 2.50
CA SER A 126 1.66 -13.60 2.63
C SER A 126 0.58 -14.61 2.99
N LEU A 127 -0.25 -14.32 3.99
CA LEU A 127 -1.37 -15.19 4.38
C LEU A 127 -2.26 -15.51 3.18
N THR A 128 -2.64 -14.48 2.44
CA THR A 128 -3.52 -14.63 1.28
C THR A 128 -2.85 -15.41 0.15
N MET A 129 -1.65 -15.02 -0.27
CA MET A 129 -0.97 -15.63 -1.43
C MET A 129 -0.58 -17.08 -1.20
N GLU A 130 -0.32 -17.47 0.05
CA GLU A 130 -0.05 -18.86 0.44
C GLU A 130 -1.32 -19.71 0.53
N THR A 131 -2.47 -19.11 0.84
CA THR A 131 -3.74 -19.83 1.07
C THR A 131 -4.51 -20.07 -0.23
N ILE A 132 -4.43 -19.17 -1.22
CA ILE A 132 -5.20 -19.26 -2.46
C ILE A 132 -4.47 -20.07 -3.55
N PRO A 133 -5.22 -20.67 -4.49
CA PRO A 133 -4.63 -21.35 -5.66
C PRO A 133 -3.80 -20.39 -6.52
N ALA A 134 -2.68 -20.86 -7.08
CA ALA A 134 -1.80 -20.06 -7.93
C ALA A 134 -2.55 -19.31 -9.04
N ARG A 135 -3.54 -19.98 -9.67
CA ARG A 135 -4.39 -19.37 -10.73
C ARG A 135 -5.17 -18.13 -10.32
N SER A 136 -5.42 -17.97 -9.01
CA SER A 136 -6.21 -16.87 -8.45
C SER A 136 -5.35 -15.68 -8.00
N ARG A 137 -4.04 -15.87 -7.79
CA ARG A 137 -3.15 -14.89 -7.18
C ARG A 137 -3.16 -13.55 -7.90
N GLY A 138 -3.20 -13.55 -9.22
CA GLY A 138 -3.22 -12.31 -9.98
C GLY A 138 -4.43 -11.43 -9.69
N LEU A 139 -5.63 -11.98 -9.77
CA LEU A 139 -6.88 -11.23 -9.49
C LEU A 139 -6.93 -10.78 -8.02
N VAL A 140 -6.57 -11.68 -7.10
CA VAL A 140 -6.59 -11.38 -5.66
C VAL A 140 -5.54 -10.36 -5.27
N SER A 141 -4.38 -10.37 -5.90
CA SER A 141 -3.35 -9.35 -5.75
C SER A 141 -3.91 -7.95 -6.06
N GLY A 142 -4.64 -7.82 -7.17
CA GLY A 142 -5.33 -6.59 -7.52
C GLY A 142 -6.41 -6.20 -6.50
N LEU A 143 -7.16 -7.17 -6.00
CA LEU A 143 -8.18 -6.94 -4.97
C LEU A 143 -7.54 -6.45 -3.65
N LEU A 144 -6.49 -7.10 -3.18
CA LEU A 144 -5.77 -6.66 -1.97
C LEU A 144 -5.29 -5.23 -2.10
N GLN A 145 -4.69 -4.89 -3.24
CA GLN A 145 -4.17 -3.54 -3.47
C GLN A 145 -5.26 -2.47 -3.55
N ALA A 146 -6.47 -2.82 -4.00
CA ALA A 146 -7.63 -1.94 -3.97
C ALA A 146 -8.08 -1.57 -2.54
N GLY A 147 -7.61 -2.28 -1.50
CA GLY A 147 -7.87 -1.94 -0.11
C GLY A 147 -7.43 -0.52 0.27
N TYR A 148 -6.28 -0.07 -0.21
CA TYR A 148 -5.77 1.28 0.12
C TYR A 148 -6.70 2.42 -0.36
N PRO A 149 -7.09 2.52 -1.64
CA PRO A 149 -8.08 3.51 -2.06
C PRO A 149 -9.46 3.30 -1.42
N SER A 150 -9.84 2.07 -1.07
CA SER A 150 -11.07 1.80 -0.32
C SER A 150 -11.03 2.37 1.09
N GLY A 151 -9.86 2.31 1.76
CA GLY A 151 -9.64 2.94 3.06
C GLY A 151 -9.78 4.46 3.01
N LEU A 152 -9.24 5.12 1.97
CA LEU A 152 -9.43 6.55 1.76
C LEU A 152 -10.91 6.93 1.57
N LEU A 153 -11.65 6.16 0.75
CA LEU A 153 -13.08 6.39 0.55
C LEU A 153 -13.86 6.22 1.86
N LEU A 154 -13.56 5.17 2.62
CA LEU A 154 -14.18 4.93 3.93
C LEU A 154 -13.88 6.06 4.91
N ALA A 155 -12.61 6.51 5.00
CA ALA A 155 -12.21 7.63 5.86
C ALA A 155 -12.92 8.93 5.48
N SER A 156 -13.04 9.22 4.18
CA SER A 156 -13.76 10.40 3.68
C SER A 156 -15.24 10.37 4.06
N LEU A 157 -15.88 9.21 3.90
CA LEU A 157 -17.30 9.02 4.22
C LEU A 157 -17.55 9.17 5.73
N VAL A 158 -16.77 8.47 6.54
CA VAL A 158 -16.90 8.48 8.00
C VAL A 158 -16.58 9.87 8.56
N TYR A 159 -15.56 10.54 8.02
CA TYR A 159 -15.23 11.92 8.37
C TYR A 159 -16.41 12.87 8.07
N GLY A 160 -16.95 12.81 6.86
CA GLY A 160 -18.06 13.69 6.45
C GLY A 160 -19.32 13.54 7.31
N VAL A 161 -19.59 12.33 7.82
CA VAL A 161 -20.79 12.04 8.61
C VAL A 161 -20.57 12.26 10.11
N LEU A 162 -19.47 11.77 10.66
CA LEU A 162 -19.28 11.72 12.12
C LEU A 162 -18.48 12.91 12.67
N TYR A 163 -17.52 13.45 11.92
CA TYR A 163 -16.65 14.53 12.40
C TYR A 163 -17.43 15.72 12.97
N PRO A 164 -18.52 16.24 12.34
CA PRO A 164 -19.27 17.37 12.87
C PRO A 164 -19.90 17.13 14.26
N VAL A 165 -20.09 15.84 14.63
CA VAL A 165 -20.75 15.43 15.88
C VAL A 165 -19.75 15.09 16.97
N ILE A 166 -18.67 14.38 16.63
CA ILE A 166 -17.76 13.79 17.62
C ILE A 166 -16.37 14.46 17.66
N GLY A 167 -16.10 15.37 16.72
CA GLY A 167 -14.82 16.07 16.60
C GLY A 167 -13.61 15.15 16.36
N TRP A 168 -12.40 15.72 16.34
CA TRP A 168 -11.20 15.01 15.96
C TRP A 168 -10.82 13.85 16.92
N ARG A 169 -11.02 14.04 18.24
CA ARG A 169 -10.74 12.98 19.23
C ARG A 169 -11.68 11.80 19.05
N GLY A 170 -12.98 12.07 18.81
CA GLY A 170 -13.97 11.05 18.51
C GLY A 170 -13.65 10.28 17.23
N MET A 171 -13.10 10.94 16.22
CA MET A 171 -12.69 10.28 14.97
C MET A 171 -11.56 9.26 15.22
N PHE A 172 -10.56 9.56 16.06
CA PHE A 172 -9.53 8.58 16.44
C PHE A 172 -10.09 7.42 17.28
N LEU A 173 -11.13 7.66 18.10
CA LEU A 173 -11.80 6.56 18.80
C LEU A 173 -12.55 5.63 17.83
N VAL A 174 -13.15 6.17 16.76
CA VAL A 174 -13.72 5.35 15.67
C VAL A 174 -12.63 4.49 15.00
N GLY A 175 -11.39 4.94 14.97
CA GLY A 175 -10.21 4.16 14.56
C GLY A 175 -9.95 2.88 15.38
N PHE A 176 -10.70 2.66 16.48
CA PHE A 176 -10.67 1.36 17.18
C PHE A 176 -11.54 0.28 16.50
N ALA A 177 -12.45 0.66 15.59
CA ALA A 177 -13.33 -0.29 14.92
C ALA A 177 -12.59 -1.46 14.22
N PRO A 178 -11.39 -1.29 13.65
CA PRO A 178 -10.59 -2.40 13.12
C PRO A 178 -10.34 -3.53 14.12
N ALA A 179 -10.32 -3.27 15.43
CA ALA A 179 -10.18 -4.32 16.44
C ALA A 179 -11.27 -5.40 16.34
N LEU A 180 -12.47 -5.08 15.84
CA LEU A 180 -13.53 -6.05 15.57
C LEU A 180 -13.13 -7.07 14.50
N LEU A 181 -12.25 -6.71 13.57
CA LEU A 181 -11.73 -7.63 12.56
C LEU A 181 -10.96 -8.80 13.19
N VAL A 182 -10.36 -8.58 14.37
CA VAL A 182 -9.64 -9.63 15.09
C VAL A 182 -10.58 -10.78 15.49
N LEU A 183 -11.83 -10.47 15.86
CA LEU A 183 -12.83 -11.50 16.17
C LEU A 183 -13.14 -12.34 14.92
N TYR A 184 -13.25 -11.69 13.76
CA TYR A 184 -13.43 -12.38 12.49
C TYR A 184 -12.23 -13.27 12.15
N ILE A 185 -11.01 -12.73 12.25
CA ILE A 185 -9.77 -13.47 11.98
C ILE A 185 -9.66 -14.69 12.91
N ARG A 186 -9.92 -14.49 14.21
CA ARG A 186 -9.85 -15.56 15.20
C ARG A 186 -10.77 -16.73 14.85
N GLN A 187 -12.02 -16.42 14.44
CA GLN A 187 -13.08 -17.41 14.25
C GLN A 187 -13.03 -18.08 12.88
N PHE A 188 -12.72 -17.33 11.82
CA PHE A 188 -12.96 -17.78 10.44
C PHE A 188 -11.69 -17.95 9.60
N VAL A 189 -10.55 -17.41 10.03
CA VAL A 189 -9.29 -17.52 9.28
C VAL A 189 -8.48 -18.67 9.86
N HIS A 190 -7.92 -19.51 8.99
CA HIS A 190 -6.98 -20.56 9.33
C HIS A 190 -5.55 -20.10 9.05
N GLU A 191 -4.59 -20.78 9.68
CA GLU A 191 -3.17 -20.52 9.41
C GLU A 191 -2.83 -20.88 7.95
N SER A 192 -1.84 -20.20 7.41
CA SER A 192 -1.36 -20.44 6.05
C SER A 192 -0.87 -21.87 5.85
N PRO A 193 -1.28 -22.55 4.77
CA PRO A 193 -0.74 -23.88 4.41
C PRO A 193 0.77 -23.87 4.14
N GLY A 194 1.31 -22.70 3.75
CA GLY A 194 2.76 -22.50 3.54
C GLY A 194 3.56 -22.35 4.83
N PHE A 195 2.89 -22.21 5.98
CA PHE A 195 3.54 -22.14 7.27
C PHE A 195 3.87 -23.55 7.80
N ALA A 196 5.15 -23.88 7.86
CA ALA A 196 5.63 -25.04 8.58
C ALA A 196 6.16 -24.58 9.95
N PRO A 197 5.62 -25.09 11.08
CA PRO A 197 6.15 -24.76 12.39
C PRO A 197 7.61 -25.19 12.48
N HIS A 198 8.50 -24.24 12.50
CA HIS A 198 9.93 -24.51 12.65
C HIS A 198 10.23 -24.60 14.14
N HIS A 199 10.20 -25.83 14.67
CA HIS A 199 10.70 -26.08 16.01
C HIS A 199 12.15 -25.58 16.12
N ALA A 200 12.36 -24.60 16.99
CA ALA A 200 13.61 -24.23 17.66
C ALA A 200 14.87 -24.09 16.76
N HIS A 201 14.82 -23.34 15.67
CA HIS A 201 16.04 -22.88 15.03
C HIS A 201 16.22 -21.38 15.33
N GLY A 202 17.36 -21.07 15.94
CA GLY A 202 17.66 -19.82 16.61
C GLY A 202 17.43 -18.53 15.80
N ASP A 203 17.42 -17.43 16.52
CA ASP A 203 17.06 -16.04 16.12
C ASP A 203 17.73 -15.46 14.87
N GLY A 204 18.73 -16.10 14.31
CA GLY A 204 19.49 -15.63 13.14
C GLY A 204 19.04 -16.18 11.77
N ARG A 205 18.00 -17.05 11.69
CA ARG A 205 17.69 -17.73 10.42
C ARG A 205 17.15 -16.76 9.37
N THR A 206 16.16 -15.95 9.70
CA THR A 206 15.57 -14.96 8.76
C THR A 206 16.61 -13.97 8.25
N LEU A 207 17.46 -13.43 9.16
CA LEU A 207 18.55 -12.53 8.77
C LEU A 207 19.58 -13.21 7.88
N ARG A 208 19.95 -14.48 8.18
CA ARG A 208 20.86 -15.26 7.33
C ARG A 208 20.27 -15.54 5.96
N VAL A 209 18.97 -15.82 5.88
CA VAL A 209 18.26 -16.02 4.61
C VAL A 209 18.24 -14.72 3.80
N LEU A 210 17.90 -13.59 4.42
CA LEU A 210 17.96 -12.28 3.77
C LEU A 210 19.38 -11.93 3.30
N ALA A 211 20.40 -12.16 4.14
CA ALA A 211 21.79 -11.95 3.79
C ALA A 211 22.24 -12.88 2.64
N ARG A 212 21.81 -14.14 2.62
CA ARG A 212 22.08 -15.07 1.52
C ARG A 212 21.44 -14.62 0.20
N HIS A 213 20.28 -13.97 0.26
CA HIS A 213 19.52 -13.49 -0.90
C HIS A 213 19.63 -11.97 -1.07
N TRP A 214 20.73 -11.35 -0.62
CA TRP A 214 20.92 -9.91 -0.60
C TRP A 214 20.73 -9.25 -1.98
N ARG A 215 21.16 -9.92 -3.07
CA ARG A 215 20.99 -9.41 -4.45
C ARG A 215 19.51 -9.29 -4.81
N LEU A 216 18.70 -10.28 -4.45
CA LEU A 216 17.25 -10.25 -4.65
C LEU A 216 16.60 -9.16 -3.78
N ALA A 217 17.05 -9.02 -2.53
CA ALA A 217 16.54 -8.00 -1.62
C ALA A 217 16.82 -6.57 -2.13
N ILE A 218 18.04 -6.29 -2.59
CA ILE A 218 18.39 -5.01 -3.20
C ILE A 218 17.62 -4.77 -4.49
N TYR A 219 17.51 -5.77 -5.37
CA TYR A 219 16.70 -5.67 -6.58
C TYR A 219 15.24 -5.32 -6.25
N ALA A 220 14.61 -6.06 -5.35
CA ALA A 220 13.23 -5.84 -4.96
C ALA A 220 13.03 -4.49 -4.27
N MET A 221 13.98 -4.03 -3.44
CA MET A 221 13.94 -2.71 -2.80
C MET A 221 14.02 -1.58 -3.83
N ILE A 222 14.93 -1.66 -4.81
CA ILE A 222 15.05 -0.67 -5.90
C ILE A 222 13.81 -0.70 -6.78
N PHE A 223 13.28 -1.88 -7.07
CA PHE A 223 12.05 -2.05 -7.81
C PHE A 223 10.87 -1.39 -7.08
N MET A 224 10.74 -1.63 -5.77
CA MET A 224 9.70 -1.01 -4.94
C MET A 224 9.90 0.50 -4.78
N MET A 225 11.14 1.00 -4.75
CA MET A 225 11.41 2.43 -4.81
C MET A 225 10.87 3.04 -6.11
N ALA A 226 11.13 2.44 -7.26
CA ALA A 226 10.59 2.91 -8.55
C ALA A 226 9.07 2.85 -8.58
N MET A 227 8.46 1.79 -8.05
CA MET A 227 7.01 1.65 -7.91
C MET A 227 6.40 2.74 -7.02
N ASN A 228 7.04 3.09 -5.90
CA ASN A 228 6.59 4.15 -5.02
C ASN A 228 6.75 5.53 -5.68
N PHE A 229 7.85 5.81 -6.37
CA PHE A 229 7.98 7.03 -7.18
C PHE A 229 6.90 7.13 -8.26
N PHE A 230 6.53 6.02 -8.88
CA PHE A 230 5.45 6.00 -9.88
C PHE A 230 4.09 6.34 -9.27
N SER A 231 3.77 5.78 -8.11
CA SER A 231 2.52 6.04 -7.41
C SER A 231 2.48 7.45 -6.82
N HIS A 232 3.40 7.77 -5.92
CA HIS A 232 3.48 9.07 -5.26
C HIS A 232 3.73 10.20 -6.27
N GLY A 233 4.57 9.95 -7.29
CA GLY A 233 4.87 10.90 -8.35
C GLY A 233 3.67 11.30 -9.20
N THR A 234 2.62 10.48 -9.23
CA THR A 234 1.39 10.76 -10.00
C THR A 234 0.18 11.15 -9.13
N GLN A 235 0.29 11.07 -7.80
CA GLN A 235 -0.83 11.29 -6.89
C GLN A 235 -0.64 12.49 -5.96
N ASP A 236 0.53 12.62 -5.30
CA ASP A 236 0.70 13.50 -4.15
C ASP A 236 0.49 14.98 -4.50
N LEU A 237 1.10 15.47 -5.57
CA LEU A 237 0.98 16.86 -6.01
C LEU A 237 0.02 17.06 -7.20
N TYR A 238 -0.69 16.02 -7.63
CA TYR A 238 -1.67 16.14 -8.71
C TYR A 238 -2.83 17.10 -8.38
N PRO A 239 -3.42 17.05 -7.16
CA PRO A 239 -4.42 18.05 -6.77
C PRO A 239 -3.86 19.48 -6.74
N THR A 240 -2.59 19.65 -6.39
CA THR A 240 -1.91 20.95 -6.39
C THR A 240 -1.72 21.46 -7.82
N MET A 241 -1.28 20.61 -8.73
CA MET A 241 -1.17 20.94 -10.16
C MET A 241 -2.52 21.40 -10.71
N LEU A 242 -3.62 20.67 -10.43
CA LEU A 242 -4.96 21.04 -10.89
C LEU A 242 -5.39 22.43 -10.40
N LYS A 243 -5.03 22.78 -9.15
CA LYS A 243 -5.35 24.09 -8.57
C LYS A 243 -4.44 25.19 -9.08
N VAL A 244 -3.14 24.96 -9.13
CA VAL A 244 -2.13 26.01 -9.38
C VAL A 244 -1.88 26.20 -10.87
N ASP A 245 -1.62 25.11 -11.63
CA ASP A 245 -1.32 25.21 -13.06
C ASP A 245 -2.59 25.42 -13.91
N HIS A 246 -3.74 24.89 -13.47
CA HIS A 246 -4.99 24.94 -14.24
C HIS A 246 -6.08 25.82 -13.62
N GLY A 247 -5.89 26.34 -12.41
CA GLY A 247 -6.85 27.25 -11.75
C GLY A 247 -8.22 26.61 -11.42
N LEU A 248 -8.27 25.27 -11.28
CA LEU A 248 -9.54 24.58 -11.06
C LEU A 248 -10.04 24.77 -9.63
N ASP A 249 -11.36 24.92 -9.50
CA ASP A 249 -12.01 25.03 -8.19
C ASP A 249 -11.92 23.72 -7.37
N PRO A 250 -12.01 23.77 -6.03
CA PRO A 250 -11.84 22.60 -5.17
C PRO A 250 -12.82 21.46 -5.44
N ARG A 251 -14.05 21.74 -5.90
CA ARG A 251 -15.06 20.70 -6.20
C ARG A 251 -14.66 19.91 -7.43
N LEU A 252 -14.22 20.63 -8.47
CA LEU A 252 -13.77 20.00 -9.70
C LEU A 252 -12.49 19.18 -9.49
N VAL A 253 -11.53 19.71 -8.70
CA VAL A 253 -10.34 18.96 -8.27
C VAL A 253 -10.73 17.67 -7.54
N SER A 254 -11.66 17.73 -6.59
CA SER A 254 -12.15 16.55 -5.88
C SER A 254 -12.80 15.54 -6.84
N THR A 255 -13.64 16.03 -7.77
CA THR A 255 -14.28 15.17 -8.79
C THR A 255 -13.27 14.44 -9.66
N ILE A 256 -12.24 15.15 -10.15
CA ILE A 256 -11.16 14.55 -10.94
C ILE A 256 -10.41 13.47 -10.14
N ASN A 257 -10.12 13.73 -8.87
CA ASN A 257 -9.44 12.75 -8.01
C ASN A 257 -10.32 11.52 -7.73
N ILE A 258 -11.64 11.67 -7.57
CA ILE A 258 -12.58 10.54 -7.45
C ILE A 258 -12.56 9.69 -8.73
N ILE A 259 -12.62 10.32 -9.90
CA ILE A 259 -12.55 9.63 -11.19
C ILE A 259 -11.21 8.87 -11.32
N ALA A 260 -10.11 9.50 -10.93
CA ALA A 260 -8.79 8.87 -10.93
C ALA A 260 -8.74 7.66 -9.95
N ALA A 261 -9.35 7.76 -8.76
CA ALA A 261 -9.43 6.67 -7.79
C ALA A 261 -10.24 5.47 -8.34
N ILE A 262 -11.31 5.71 -9.09
CA ILE A 262 -12.05 4.65 -9.78
C ILE A 262 -11.14 3.97 -10.81
N GLY A 263 -10.38 4.76 -11.58
CA GLY A 263 -9.37 4.23 -12.50
C GLY A 263 -8.34 3.34 -11.79
N ALA A 264 -7.87 3.78 -10.61
CA ALA A 264 -6.94 3.03 -9.76
C ALA A 264 -7.47 1.64 -9.37
N ILE A 265 -8.70 1.57 -8.86
CA ILE A 265 -9.33 0.30 -8.46
C ILE A 265 -9.48 -0.64 -9.67
N LEU A 266 -10.02 -0.13 -10.76
CA LEU A 266 -10.24 -0.92 -11.97
C LEU A 266 -8.92 -1.38 -12.60
N GLY A 267 -7.90 -0.53 -12.59
CA GLY A 267 -6.55 -0.85 -13.08
C GLY A 267 -5.92 -1.98 -12.27
N GLY A 268 -5.94 -1.88 -10.94
CA GLY A 268 -5.41 -2.91 -10.05
C GLY A 268 -6.03 -4.28 -10.29
N LEU A 269 -7.36 -4.34 -10.38
CA LEU A 269 -8.08 -5.58 -10.69
C LEU A 269 -7.76 -6.12 -12.09
N THR A 270 -7.74 -5.24 -13.10
CA THR A 270 -7.51 -5.62 -14.50
C THR A 270 -6.09 -6.15 -14.71
N PHE A 271 -5.07 -5.41 -14.31
CA PHE A 271 -3.67 -5.82 -14.48
C PHE A 271 -3.29 -6.97 -13.55
N GLY A 272 -3.85 -7.00 -12.34
CA GLY A 272 -3.73 -8.16 -11.46
C GLY A 272 -4.18 -9.44 -12.16
N ALA A 273 -5.41 -9.45 -12.71
CA ALA A 273 -5.94 -10.58 -13.47
C ALA A 273 -5.16 -10.86 -14.76
N LEU A 274 -4.79 -9.82 -15.51
CA LEU A 274 -4.00 -9.92 -16.75
C LEU A 274 -2.65 -10.57 -16.49
N SER A 275 -1.99 -10.20 -15.38
CA SER A 275 -0.68 -10.72 -15.01
C SER A 275 -0.66 -12.23 -14.80
N GLN A 276 -1.81 -12.84 -14.48
CA GLN A 276 -1.94 -14.29 -14.38
C GLN A 276 -1.87 -14.99 -15.74
N ARG A 277 -2.22 -14.27 -16.82
CA ARG A 277 -2.23 -14.84 -18.19
C ARG A 277 -0.91 -14.61 -18.90
N ILE A 278 -0.43 -13.35 -18.91
CA ILE A 278 0.75 -12.95 -19.70
C ILE A 278 2.07 -12.99 -18.92
N GLY A 279 2.01 -13.22 -17.60
CA GLY A 279 3.15 -13.17 -16.68
C GLY A 279 3.25 -11.85 -15.93
N ARG A 280 3.86 -11.86 -14.74
CA ARG A 280 4.00 -10.69 -13.87
C ARG A 280 4.83 -9.60 -14.54
N ARG A 281 6.00 -9.98 -15.05
CA ARG A 281 6.95 -9.08 -15.70
C ARG A 281 6.34 -8.38 -16.93
N ARG A 282 5.72 -9.15 -17.83
CA ARG A 282 5.11 -8.57 -19.05
C ARG A 282 3.98 -7.62 -18.70
N ALA A 283 3.14 -7.94 -17.72
CA ALA A 283 2.06 -7.08 -17.30
C ALA A 283 2.59 -5.77 -16.67
N LEU A 284 3.64 -5.83 -15.85
CA LEU A 284 4.31 -4.64 -15.29
C LEU A 284 4.90 -3.75 -16.38
N VAL A 285 5.63 -4.33 -17.33
CA VAL A 285 6.20 -3.59 -18.47
C VAL A 285 5.10 -2.93 -19.30
N THR A 286 4.03 -3.66 -19.58
CA THR A 286 2.88 -3.13 -20.35
C THR A 286 2.22 -1.96 -19.64
N GLY A 287 1.92 -2.09 -18.33
CA GLY A 287 1.30 -1.00 -17.54
C GLY A 287 2.18 0.23 -17.45
N ALA A 288 3.48 0.04 -17.16
CA ALA A 288 4.43 1.12 -17.06
C ALA A 288 4.64 1.87 -18.39
N LEU A 289 4.84 1.14 -19.48
CA LEU A 289 5.05 1.76 -20.79
C LEU A 289 3.79 2.41 -21.37
N LEU A 290 2.61 1.84 -21.14
CA LEU A 290 1.34 2.45 -21.58
C LEU A 290 0.97 3.70 -20.79
N ALA A 291 1.57 3.96 -19.64
CA ALA A 291 1.41 5.22 -18.92
C ALA A 291 2.13 6.39 -19.61
N LEU A 292 3.22 6.14 -20.36
CA LEU A 292 3.99 7.19 -21.01
C LEU A 292 3.17 8.02 -22.01
N PRO A 293 2.42 7.45 -22.96
CA PRO A 293 1.59 8.22 -23.89
C PRO A 293 0.40 8.91 -23.20
N VAL A 294 0.07 8.58 -21.97
CA VAL A 294 -0.99 9.23 -21.18
C VAL A 294 -0.49 10.55 -20.57
N ILE A 295 0.81 10.72 -20.36
CA ILE A 295 1.40 11.90 -19.71
C ILE A 295 0.91 13.23 -20.32
N PRO A 296 0.90 13.44 -21.65
CA PRO A 296 0.40 14.69 -22.25
C PRO A 296 -1.06 14.99 -21.89
N LEU A 297 -1.91 13.96 -21.92
CA LEU A 297 -3.32 14.09 -21.58
C LEU A 297 -3.53 14.40 -20.09
N TRP A 298 -2.75 13.76 -19.23
CA TRP A 298 -2.88 13.84 -17.78
C TRP A 298 -2.30 15.13 -17.19
N ALA A 299 -1.15 15.61 -17.68
CA ALA A 299 -0.40 16.70 -17.06
C ALA A 299 -0.53 18.05 -17.80
N PHE A 300 -0.84 18.04 -19.10
CA PHE A 300 -0.76 19.25 -19.94
C PHE A 300 -2.05 19.63 -20.66
N SER A 301 -3.13 18.84 -20.50
CA SER A 301 -4.43 19.19 -21.07
C SER A 301 -5.00 20.46 -20.43
N GLN A 302 -5.63 21.31 -21.25
CA GLN A 302 -6.28 22.54 -20.77
C GLN A 302 -7.76 22.35 -20.39
N SER A 303 -8.34 21.21 -20.72
CA SER A 303 -9.74 20.88 -20.43
C SER A 303 -9.84 20.01 -19.18
N ALA A 304 -10.71 20.39 -18.26
CA ALA A 304 -11.02 19.60 -17.06
C ALA A 304 -11.48 18.18 -17.40
N LEU A 305 -12.23 18.00 -18.50
CA LEU A 305 -12.67 16.68 -18.97
C LEU A 305 -11.45 15.80 -19.37
N PHE A 306 -10.50 16.37 -20.10
CA PHE A 306 -9.31 15.63 -20.52
C PHE A 306 -8.34 15.39 -19.35
N LEU A 307 -8.24 16.31 -18.38
CA LEU A 307 -7.51 16.09 -17.13
C LEU A 307 -8.15 14.95 -16.32
N ALA A 308 -9.48 14.88 -16.24
CA ALA A 308 -10.18 13.79 -15.58
C ALA A 308 -9.96 12.44 -16.29
N ALA A 309 -10.07 12.43 -17.63
CA ALA A 309 -9.80 11.24 -18.44
C ALA A 309 -8.34 10.80 -18.31
N GLY A 310 -7.40 11.75 -18.39
CA GLY A 310 -5.97 11.51 -18.18
C GLY A 310 -5.66 10.99 -16.79
N GLY A 311 -6.27 11.57 -15.76
CA GLY A 311 -6.17 11.11 -14.37
C GLY A 311 -6.67 9.68 -14.18
N PHE A 312 -7.84 9.37 -14.76
CA PHE A 312 -8.39 8.00 -14.77
C PHE A 312 -7.43 7.01 -15.41
N VAL A 313 -6.99 7.27 -16.65
CA VAL A 313 -6.11 6.34 -17.38
C VAL A 313 -4.74 6.25 -16.74
N MET A 314 -4.16 7.36 -16.27
CA MET A 314 -2.88 7.33 -15.55
C MET A 314 -2.97 6.44 -14.31
N GLN A 315 -3.98 6.64 -13.46
CA GLN A 315 -4.13 5.86 -12.25
C GLN A 315 -4.54 4.40 -12.54
N PHE A 316 -5.25 4.15 -13.65
CA PHE A 316 -5.50 2.80 -14.14
C PHE A 316 -4.19 2.05 -14.46
N MET A 317 -3.21 2.71 -15.08
CA MET A 317 -1.90 2.11 -15.38
C MET A 317 -1.03 1.98 -14.13
N VAL A 318 -0.93 3.04 -13.32
CA VAL A 318 -0.11 3.09 -12.10
C VAL A 318 -0.57 2.02 -11.11
N GLN A 319 -1.84 2.06 -10.75
CA GLN A 319 -2.41 1.10 -9.79
C GLN A 319 -2.62 -0.28 -10.43
N GLY A 320 -2.68 -0.35 -11.76
CA GLY A 320 -2.57 -1.59 -12.50
C GLY A 320 -1.26 -2.31 -12.22
N CYS A 321 -0.13 -1.62 -12.29
CA CYS A 321 1.17 -2.17 -11.90
C CYS A 321 1.18 -2.58 -10.41
N TRP A 322 0.64 -1.75 -9.52
CA TRP A 322 0.53 -2.07 -8.09
C TRP A 322 -0.33 -3.29 -7.80
N GLY A 323 -1.39 -3.52 -8.57
CA GLY A 323 -2.24 -4.70 -8.44
C GLY A 323 -1.51 -6.03 -8.68
N ILE A 324 -0.31 -6.00 -9.27
CA ILE A 324 0.53 -7.19 -9.50
C ILE A 324 1.46 -7.46 -8.32
N ILE A 325 1.82 -6.43 -7.54
CA ILE A 325 2.90 -6.45 -6.55
C ILE A 325 2.70 -7.47 -5.43
N PRO A 326 1.53 -7.60 -4.78
CA PRO A 326 1.35 -8.60 -3.73
C PRO A 326 1.68 -10.02 -4.21
N ALA A 327 1.23 -10.41 -5.40
CA ALA A 327 1.56 -11.72 -5.97
C ALA A 327 3.06 -11.79 -6.33
N HIS A 328 3.57 -10.81 -7.05
CA HIS A 328 4.95 -10.81 -7.55
C HIS A 328 6.00 -10.90 -6.44
N LEU A 329 5.88 -10.06 -5.41
CA LEU A 329 6.82 -10.08 -4.29
C LEU A 329 6.75 -11.38 -3.48
N ASN A 330 5.55 -11.93 -3.26
CA ASN A 330 5.41 -13.20 -2.55
C ASN A 330 5.95 -14.38 -3.35
N GLU A 331 5.75 -14.40 -4.67
CA GLU A 331 6.28 -15.41 -5.58
C GLU A 331 7.81 -15.37 -5.68
N LEU A 332 8.42 -14.18 -5.60
CA LEU A 332 9.88 -13.98 -5.56
C LEU A 332 10.51 -14.31 -4.20
N SER A 333 9.73 -14.28 -3.13
CA SER A 333 10.26 -14.37 -1.76
C SER A 333 10.86 -15.75 -1.46
N PRO A 334 12.02 -15.80 -0.77
CA PRO A 334 12.53 -17.04 -0.20
C PRO A 334 11.48 -17.64 0.75
N ARG A 335 11.27 -18.96 0.72
CA ARG A 335 10.24 -19.63 1.52
C ARG A 335 10.35 -19.32 3.01
N GLU A 336 11.58 -19.34 3.51
CA GLU A 336 11.90 -19.17 4.94
C GLU A 336 11.70 -17.73 5.44
N ALA A 337 11.57 -16.77 4.53
CA ALA A 337 11.43 -15.35 4.84
C ALA A 337 10.18 -14.73 4.15
N ARG A 338 9.20 -15.54 3.75
CA ARG A 338 8.05 -15.06 2.96
C ARG A 338 7.15 -14.12 3.76
N GLY A 339 7.05 -14.28 5.08
CA GLY A 339 6.34 -13.33 5.95
C GLY A 339 7.09 -12.00 6.11
N THR A 340 8.43 -12.03 6.04
CA THR A 340 9.28 -10.83 6.24
C THR A 340 9.63 -10.12 4.94
N PHE A 341 10.04 -10.86 3.90
CA PHE A 341 10.66 -10.30 2.69
C PHE A 341 9.77 -9.29 1.94
N PRO A 342 8.49 -9.61 1.60
CA PRO A 342 7.66 -8.69 0.84
C PRO A 342 7.40 -7.37 1.56
N GLY A 343 7.09 -7.44 2.86
CA GLY A 343 6.82 -6.26 3.69
C GLY A 343 8.06 -5.37 3.83
N VAL A 344 9.21 -5.97 4.13
CA VAL A 344 10.47 -5.21 4.33
C VAL A 344 10.91 -4.51 3.04
N VAL A 345 10.96 -5.21 1.90
CA VAL A 345 11.39 -4.58 0.64
C VAL A 345 10.41 -3.50 0.18
N TYR A 346 9.10 -3.70 0.40
CA TYR A 346 8.10 -2.68 0.11
C TYR A 346 8.31 -1.43 0.97
N GLN A 347 8.41 -1.58 2.27
CA GLN A 347 8.53 -0.44 3.17
C GLN A 347 9.89 0.28 3.06
N LEU A 348 10.96 -0.43 2.77
CA LEU A 348 12.26 0.20 2.45
C LEU A 348 12.18 0.97 1.13
N GLY A 349 11.53 0.42 0.11
CA GLY A 349 11.29 1.14 -1.14
C GLY A 349 10.44 2.40 -0.94
N ASN A 350 9.41 2.32 -0.10
CA ASN A 350 8.58 3.47 0.27
C ASN A 350 9.39 4.55 1.02
N PHE A 351 10.21 4.13 1.98
CA PHE A 351 11.10 5.04 2.72
C PHE A 351 12.06 5.79 1.77
N LEU A 352 12.68 5.08 0.83
CA LEU A 352 13.58 5.69 -0.16
C LEU A 352 12.84 6.67 -1.10
N ALA A 353 11.57 6.42 -1.40
CA ALA A 353 10.75 7.30 -2.22
C ALA A 353 10.05 8.41 -1.43
N SER A 354 10.17 8.45 -0.11
CA SER A 354 9.48 9.43 0.75
C SER A 354 9.82 10.89 0.44
N TYR A 355 10.99 11.14 -0.17
CA TYR A 355 11.43 12.46 -0.61
C TYR A 355 10.72 12.95 -1.90
N ASN A 356 9.85 12.14 -2.52
CA ASN A 356 9.26 12.41 -3.83
C ASN A 356 8.54 13.78 -3.91
N ALA A 357 7.68 14.09 -2.94
CA ALA A 357 6.92 15.35 -2.95
C ALA A 357 7.83 16.58 -2.88
N THR A 358 8.88 16.54 -2.06
CA THR A 358 9.89 17.59 -1.97
C THR A 358 10.67 17.71 -3.27
N LEU A 359 11.09 16.60 -3.87
CA LEU A 359 11.76 16.56 -5.16
C LEU A 359 10.90 17.22 -6.26
N GLN A 360 9.61 16.87 -6.34
CA GLN A 360 8.71 17.46 -7.32
C GLN A 360 8.49 18.96 -7.09
N ALA A 361 8.39 19.40 -5.83
CA ALA A 361 8.28 20.82 -5.50
C ALA A 361 9.53 21.60 -5.93
N ASP A 362 10.73 21.07 -5.64
CA ASP A 362 11.99 21.67 -6.09
C ASP A 362 12.11 21.70 -7.63
N MET A 363 11.67 20.62 -8.29
CA MET A 363 11.63 20.57 -9.75
C MET A 363 10.65 21.60 -10.34
N THR A 364 9.51 21.82 -9.70
CA THR A 364 8.52 22.83 -10.12
C THR A 364 9.13 24.22 -10.13
N LEU A 365 9.95 24.57 -9.12
CA LEU A 365 10.66 25.86 -9.08
C LEU A 365 11.63 26.04 -10.26
N ARG A 366 12.22 24.95 -10.75
CA ARG A 366 13.15 24.99 -11.88
C ARG A 366 12.47 24.93 -13.25
N LEU A 367 11.39 24.16 -13.34
CA LEU A 367 10.67 23.88 -14.60
C LEU A 367 9.49 24.86 -14.84
N GLY A 368 9.11 25.63 -13.81
CA GLY A 368 8.02 26.61 -13.89
C GLY A 368 6.61 26.02 -13.90
N SER A 369 6.43 24.68 -13.69
CA SER A 369 5.13 24.02 -13.73
C SER A 369 5.14 22.73 -12.91
N TYR A 370 4.08 22.50 -12.16
CA TYR A 370 3.83 21.20 -11.50
C TYR A 370 3.65 20.09 -12.53
N GLY A 371 2.91 20.34 -13.62
CA GLY A 371 2.69 19.37 -14.68
C GLY A 371 4.00 18.83 -15.26
N ALA A 372 5.00 19.71 -15.50
CA ALA A 372 6.31 19.31 -16.00
C ALA A 372 7.09 18.46 -14.98
N ALA A 373 7.06 18.83 -13.70
CA ALA A 373 7.72 18.08 -12.63
C ALA A 373 7.10 16.68 -12.44
N LEU A 374 5.78 16.61 -12.40
CA LEU A 374 5.04 15.35 -12.29
C LEU A 374 5.29 14.44 -13.50
N ALA A 375 5.23 15.00 -14.71
CA ALA A 375 5.48 14.29 -15.98
C ALA A 375 6.89 13.67 -16.01
N MET A 376 7.90 14.39 -15.56
CA MET A 376 9.29 13.90 -15.52
C MET A 376 9.43 12.74 -14.53
N VAL A 377 8.92 12.89 -13.32
CA VAL A 377 9.00 11.82 -12.30
C VAL A 377 8.22 10.59 -12.76
N ALA A 378 7.00 10.75 -13.27
CA ALA A 378 6.19 9.64 -13.78
C ALA A 378 6.89 8.93 -14.96
N GLY A 379 7.45 9.67 -15.89
CA GLY A 379 8.17 9.12 -17.04
C GLY A 379 9.41 8.34 -16.65
N VAL A 380 10.27 8.90 -15.79
CA VAL A 380 11.47 8.21 -15.29
C VAL A 380 11.10 6.96 -14.51
N ALA A 381 10.11 7.05 -13.61
CA ALA A 381 9.66 5.90 -12.84
C ALA A 381 9.09 4.79 -13.73
N ALA A 382 8.28 5.12 -14.74
CA ALA A 382 7.72 4.14 -15.68
C ALA A 382 8.82 3.41 -16.47
N ILE A 383 9.82 4.14 -16.97
CA ILE A 383 10.98 3.55 -17.69
C ILE A 383 11.78 2.66 -16.72
N ALA A 384 12.04 3.12 -15.49
CA ALA A 384 12.76 2.34 -14.49
C ALA A 384 12.03 1.04 -14.14
N ILE A 385 10.70 1.08 -13.94
CA ILE A 385 9.89 -0.12 -13.69
C ILE A 385 9.97 -1.08 -14.88
N ALA A 386 9.83 -0.58 -16.10
CA ALA A 386 9.92 -1.43 -17.30
C ALA A 386 11.30 -2.10 -17.41
N ALA A 387 12.38 -1.36 -17.21
CA ALA A 387 13.75 -1.88 -17.25
C ALA A 387 14.00 -2.93 -16.15
N LEU A 388 13.60 -2.63 -14.91
CA LEU A 388 13.74 -3.55 -13.77
C LEU A 388 12.88 -4.80 -13.95
N ALA A 389 11.65 -4.67 -14.44
CA ALA A 389 10.80 -5.83 -14.71
C ALA A 389 11.35 -6.70 -15.86
N LEU A 390 11.97 -6.12 -16.89
CA LEU A 390 12.61 -6.86 -17.97
C LEU A 390 13.84 -7.65 -17.51
N THR A 391 14.59 -7.13 -16.56
CA THR A 391 15.79 -7.78 -16.03
C THR A 391 15.52 -8.72 -14.86
N GLY A 392 14.37 -8.60 -14.21
CA GLY A 392 13.96 -9.42 -13.06
C GLY A 392 13.61 -10.86 -13.42
N GLN A 393 13.27 -11.64 -12.40
CA GLN A 393 12.84 -13.03 -12.56
C GLN A 393 11.32 -13.12 -12.70
N GLU A 394 10.84 -14.01 -13.57
CA GLU A 394 9.43 -14.41 -13.60
C GLU A 394 9.22 -15.58 -12.64
N ALA A 395 8.37 -15.39 -11.64
CA ALA A 395 8.11 -16.39 -10.62
C ALA A 395 6.62 -16.80 -10.55
N ARG A 396 5.88 -16.54 -11.62
CA ARG A 396 4.46 -16.92 -11.72
C ARG A 396 4.30 -18.44 -11.53
N ASP A 397 3.22 -18.81 -10.85
CA ASP A 397 2.81 -20.20 -10.62
C ASP A 397 3.73 -21.03 -9.69
N VAL A 398 4.61 -20.36 -8.91
CA VAL A 398 5.37 -21.02 -7.85
C VAL A 398 4.44 -21.69 -6.86
N ASP A 399 4.66 -22.98 -6.60
CA ASP A 399 3.94 -23.69 -5.54
C ASP A 399 4.42 -23.19 -4.16
N MET A 400 3.53 -22.48 -3.48
CA MET A 400 3.79 -21.93 -2.15
C MET A 400 3.47 -22.90 -1.01
N ALA A 401 2.64 -23.93 -1.27
CA ALA A 401 2.21 -24.90 -0.28
C ALA A 401 3.11 -26.15 -0.23
N ALA A 402 3.81 -26.48 -1.30
CA ALA A 402 4.64 -27.69 -1.36
C ALA A 402 5.78 -27.62 -0.33
N ALA A 403 5.76 -28.50 0.66
CA ALA A 403 6.96 -28.85 1.42
C ALA A 403 7.99 -29.41 0.44
N LYS A 404 9.24 -28.93 0.45
CA LYS A 404 10.30 -29.69 -0.19
C LYS A 404 10.38 -31.03 0.54
N THR A 405 10.00 -32.10 -0.13
CA THR A 405 10.58 -33.41 0.18
C THR A 405 12.08 -33.23 0.05
N VAL A 406 12.76 -33.33 1.17
CA VAL A 406 14.23 -33.37 1.31
C VAL A 406 14.76 -34.60 0.62
#